data_ec978aacb2c6a14a8d2a307612867de5
#
_entry.id   ec978aacb2c6a14a8d2a307612867de5
#
_cell.length_a   1.000
_cell.length_b   1.000
_cell.length_c   1.000
_cell.angle_alpha   90.00
_cell.angle_beta   90.00
_cell.angle_gamma   90.00
#
_symmetry.space_group_name_H-M   'P 1'
#
loop_
_entity.id
_entity.type
_entity.pdbx_description
1 polymer ?
#
loop_
_entity_poly.entity_id
_entity_poly.type
_entity_poly.pdbx_seq_one_letter_code
_entity_poly.pdbx_strand_id
1 'polypeptide(L)'
;MRVDMNKSMALARRKLRLCEEVVQASPGEFPDLEKLLVEPSWVEVLQDEFKKPYMENLQTFVKQQAAGKVPVYPPAAKVFNAFNSCPFDRVKVVLLGQDPYHGPGQAMGLSFSVPEGIRIPSSLLNMYKEIHSDVGCRVPLHGNLEKWAYQGVLLLNTVLTVREQQANSHAKKGWEPFTDAAIRAISKRKTGFVFLLWGNCAREKIRLINPNEYHVFKAAHPSGLSAHKKQKKQMYIAMFNIKLIIFPSML
;
A
#
# COMPACT_ATOMS: atom_id res chain seq x y z
N MET A 1 15.09 -17.61 -2.06
CA MET A 1 13.99 -18.63 -2.00
C MET A 1 12.86 -18.14 -2.91
N ARG A 2 12.47 -18.93 -3.93
CA ARG A 2 11.32 -18.57 -4.80
C ARG A 2 10.05 -18.55 -3.95
N VAL A 3 9.26 -17.48 -4.07
CA VAL A 3 7.96 -17.38 -3.40
C VAL A 3 6.99 -18.32 -4.10
N ASP A 4 6.37 -19.24 -3.35
CA ASP A 4 5.24 -20.02 -3.86
C ASP A 4 4.04 -19.07 -4.00
N MET A 5 3.79 -18.65 -5.23
CA MET A 5 2.77 -17.68 -5.58
C MET A 5 1.36 -18.21 -5.27
N ASN A 6 1.11 -19.50 -5.54
CA ASN A 6 -0.21 -20.10 -5.29
C ASN A 6 -0.52 -20.14 -3.79
N LYS A 7 0.47 -20.53 -2.98
CA LYS A 7 0.34 -20.53 -1.52
C LYS A 7 0.13 -19.11 -0.98
N SER A 8 0.90 -18.13 -1.45
CA SER A 8 0.77 -16.73 -1.02
C SER A 8 -0.61 -16.17 -1.38
N MET A 9 -1.10 -16.44 -2.59
CA MET A 9 -2.42 -16.02 -3.05
C MET A 9 -3.54 -16.68 -2.23
N ALA A 10 -3.45 -17.98 -1.94
CA ALA A 10 -4.43 -18.68 -1.12
C ALA A 10 -4.50 -18.12 0.31
N LEU A 11 -3.35 -17.82 0.92
CA LEU A 11 -3.27 -17.19 2.24
C LEU A 11 -3.89 -15.78 2.26
N ALA A 12 -3.59 -14.96 1.26
CA ALA A 12 -4.16 -13.62 1.16
C ALA A 12 -5.69 -13.66 0.99
N ARG A 13 -6.21 -14.57 0.15
CA ARG A 13 -7.66 -14.78 0.01
C ARG A 13 -8.32 -15.22 1.32
N ARG A 14 -7.67 -16.12 2.08
CA ARG A 14 -8.17 -16.52 3.39
C ARG A 14 -8.26 -15.34 4.36
N LYS A 15 -7.24 -14.49 4.42
CA LYS A 15 -7.23 -13.30 5.26
C LYS A 15 -8.31 -12.29 4.85
N LEU A 16 -8.52 -12.08 3.55
CA LEU A 16 -9.60 -11.23 3.06
C LEU A 16 -10.96 -11.76 3.52
N ARG A 17 -11.21 -13.08 3.43
CA ARG A 17 -12.46 -13.68 3.94
C ARG A 17 -12.65 -13.43 5.44
N LEU A 18 -11.59 -13.58 6.26
CA LEU A 18 -11.66 -13.26 7.68
C LEU A 18 -12.06 -11.79 7.92
N CYS A 19 -11.52 -10.85 7.14
CA CYS A 19 -11.92 -9.45 7.21
C CYS A 19 -13.39 -9.24 6.76
N GLU A 20 -13.84 -9.96 5.74
CA GLU A 20 -15.24 -9.94 5.29
C GLU A 20 -16.20 -10.49 6.36
N GLU A 21 -15.82 -11.57 7.05
CA GLU A 21 -16.56 -12.11 8.19
C GLU A 21 -16.67 -11.09 9.34
N VAL A 22 -15.59 -10.37 9.65
CA VAL A 22 -15.59 -9.28 10.64
C VAL A 22 -16.56 -8.17 10.24
N VAL A 23 -16.59 -7.78 8.96
CA VAL A 23 -17.54 -6.77 8.44
C VAL A 23 -18.98 -7.27 8.55
N GLN A 24 -19.24 -8.53 8.19
CA GLN A 24 -20.58 -9.14 8.29
C GLN A 24 -21.07 -9.24 9.75
N ALA A 25 -20.16 -9.45 10.70
CA ALA A 25 -20.47 -9.47 12.13
C ALA A 25 -20.76 -8.09 12.75
N SER A 26 -20.57 -7.01 11.97
CA SER A 26 -20.78 -5.62 12.39
C SER A 26 -21.82 -4.92 11.49
N PRO A 27 -23.07 -5.41 11.42
CA PRO A 27 -24.04 -4.89 10.45
C PRO A 27 -24.40 -3.42 10.78
N GLY A 28 -24.29 -2.56 9.76
CA GLY A 28 -24.61 -1.14 9.88
C GLY A 28 -23.51 -0.28 10.52
N GLU A 29 -22.42 -0.87 11.00
CA GLU A 29 -21.30 -0.16 11.58
C GLU A 29 -19.97 -0.47 10.88
N PHE A 30 -19.06 0.49 10.92
CA PHE A 30 -17.68 0.23 10.51
C PHE A 30 -16.97 -0.57 11.62
N PRO A 31 -16.36 -1.73 11.32
CA PRO A 31 -15.74 -2.59 12.32
C PRO A 31 -14.57 -1.92 13.06
N ASP A 32 -14.18 -2.51 14.18
CA ASP A 32 -12.96 -2.08 14.88
C ASP A 32 -11.75 -2.35 13.99
N LEU A 33 -10.90 -1.33 13.83
CA LEU A 33 -9.74 -1.40 12.95
C LEU A 33 -8.79 -2.54 13.33
N GLU A 34 -8.60 -2.79 14.62
CA GLU A 34 -7.73 -3.88 15.10
C GLU A 34 -8.17 -5.25 14.54
N LYS A 35 -9.47 -5.50 14.43
CA LYS A 35 -10.03 -6.77 13.92
C LYS A 35 -9.81 -6.97 12.41
N LEU A 36 -9.49 -5.91 11.67
CA LEU A 36 -9.24 -5.94 10.23
C LEU A 36 -7.76 -6.19 9.88
N LEU A 37 -6.85 -6.07 10.83
CA LEU A 37 -5.44 -6.46 10.66
C LEU A 37 -5.29 -7.92 11.11
N VAL A 38 -5.29 -8.84 10.16
CA VAL A 38 -5.33 -10.30 10.44
C VAL A 38 -4.04 -11.04 10.06
N GLU A 39 -3.05 -10.35 9.51
CA GLU A 39 -1.73 -10.94 9.24
C GLU A 39 -0.92 -11.05 10.54
N PRO A 40 -0.60 -12.28 11.03
CA PRO A 40 -0.01 -12.47 12.36
C PRO A 40 1.31 -11.70 12.57
N SER A 41 2.18 -11.68 11.56
CA SER A 41 3.47 -10.99 11.68
C SER A 41 3.34 -9.46 11.77
N TRP A 42 2.29 -8.88 11.20
CA TRP A 42 1.97 -7.46 11.36
C TRP A 42 1.22 -7.18 12.67
N VAL A 43 0.34 -8.09 13.11
CA VAL A 43 -0.32 -7.98 14.43
C VAL A 43 0.74 -7.92 15.52
N GLU A 44 1.72 -8.85 15.53
CA GLU A 44 2.83 -8.84 16.49
C GLU A 44 3.58 -7.51 16.52
N VAL A 45 3.78 -6.89 15.34
CA VAL A 45 4.55 -5.65 15.20
C VAL A 45 3.76 -4.41 15.60
N LEU A 46 2.45 -4.39 15.35
CA LEU A 46 1.61 -3.19 15.42
C LEU A 46 0.54 -3.22 16.51
N GLN A 47 0.38 -4.33 17.27
CA GLN A 47 -0.65 -4.46 18.28
C GLN A 47 -0.66 -3.32 19.32
N ASP A 48 0.52 -2.84 19.71
CA ASP A 48 0.63 -1.74 20.69
C ASP A 48 0.23 -0.38 20.11
N GLU A 49 0.22 -0.23 18.78
CA GLU A 49 -0.28 0.99 18.14
C GLU A 49 -1.80 1.13 18.34
N PHE A 50 -2.55 0.00 18.34
CA PHE A 50 -4.00 0.02 18.55
C PHE A 50 -4.42 0.48 19.96
N LYS A 51 -3.52 0.39 20.95
CA LYS A 51 -3.75 0.87 22.32
C LYS A 51 -3.50 2.36 22.52
N LYS A 52 -2.98 3.06 21.51
CA LYS A 52 -2.60 4.47 21.61
C LYS A 52 -3.80 5.41 21.43
N PRO A 53 -3.84 6.56 22.13
CA PRO A 53 -4.97 7.50 22.05
C PRO A 53 -5.30 7.98 20.63
N TYR A 54 -4.30 8.11 19.75
CA TYR A 54 -4.56 8.51 18.38
C TYR A 54 -5.36 7.46 17.58
N MET A 55 -5.23 6.16 17.93
CA MET A 55 -6.00 5.09 17.28
C MET A 55 -7.47 5.10 17.69
N GLU A 56 -7.77 5.40 18.95
CA GLU A 56 -9.14 5.59 19.42
C GLU A 56 -9.81 6.75 18.69
N ASN A 57 -9.12 7.88 18.56
CA ASN A 57 -9.60 9.03 17.81
C ASN A 57 -9.80 8.70 16.32
N LEU A 58 -8.85 7.96 15.71
CA LEU A 58 -8.97 7.50 14.34
C LEU A 58 -10.14 6.54 14.14
N GLN A 59 -10.31 5.57 15.03
CA GLN A 59 -11.44 4.63 15.01
C GLN A 59 -12.78 5.36 15.03
N THR A 60 -12.92 6.30 15.98
CA THR A 60 -14.12 7.14 16.10
C THR A 60 -14.36 7.96 14.83
N PHE A 61 -13.31 8.59 14.31
CA PHE A 61 -13.39 9.35 13.07
C PHE A 61 -13.84 8.48 11.89
N VAL A 62 -13.22 7.32 11.67
CA VAL A 62 -13.58 6.45 10.54
C VAL A 62 -15.01 5.91 10.67
N LYS A 63 -15.46 5.52 11.88
CA LYS A 63 -16.84 5.11 12.13
C LYS A 63 -17.83 6.24 11.77
N GLN A 64 -17.56 7.46 12.20
CA GLN A 64 -18.40 8.63 11.87
C GLN A 64 -18.45 8.89 10.36
N GLN A 65 -17.31 8.79 9.68
CA GLN A 65 -17.24 8.97 8.24
C GLN A 65 -18.05 7.90 7.49
N ALA A 66 -17.91 6.64 7.89
CA ALA A 66 -18.62 5.52 7.27
C ALA A 66 -20.13 5.55 7.51
N ALA A 67 -20.59 6.09 8.62
CA ALA A 67 -22.01 6.31 8.92
C ALA A 67 -22.61 7.51 8.14
N GLY A 68 -21.77 8.31 7.49
CA GLY A 68 -22.20 9.47 6.69
C GLY A 68 -22.80 9.08 5.34
N LYS A 69 -23.33 10.10 4.62
CA LYS A 69 -23.93 9.90 3.28
C LYS A 69 -22.90 9.70 2.17
N VAL A 70 -21.65 10.10 2.38
CA VAL A 70 -20.57 10.00 1.39
C VAL A 70 -19.80 8.71 1.62
N PRO A 71 -19.68 7.83 0.62
CA PRO A 71 -18.94 6.58 0.76
C PRO A 71 -17.48 6.80 1.17
N VAL A 72 -16.97 5.87 1.97
CA VAL A 72 -15.56 5.81 2.39
C VAL A 72 -14.88 4.64 1.67
N TYR A 73 -13.71 4.89 1.11
CA TYR A 73 -12.90 3.91 0.40
C TYR A 73 -11.55 3.67 1.08
N PRO A 74 -10.98 2.46 0.92
CA PRO A 74 -11.54 1.24 0.34
C PRO A 74 -12.67 0.65 1.21
N PRO A 75 -13.38 -0.41 0.75
CA PRO A 75 -14.28 -1.18 1.61
C PRO A 75 -13.57 -1.63 2.88
N ALA A 76 -14.28 -1.68 4.02
CA ALA A 76 -13.71 -1.94 5.34
C ALA A 76 -12.79 -3.17 5.37
N ALA A 77 -13.21 -4.30 4.77
CA ALA A 77 -12.42 -5.52 4.70
C ALA A 77 -11.05 -5.35 3.98
N LYS A 78 -10.87 -4.27 3.22
CA LYS A 78 -9.65 -4.00 2.45
C LYS A 78 -8.79 -2.88 3.01
N VAL A 79 -9.14 -2.27 4.13
CA VAL A 79 -8.36 -1.15 4.71
C VAL A 79 -6.91 -1.54 4.98
N PHE A 80 -6.68 -2.72 5.53
CA PHE A 80 -5.33 -3.24 5.78
C PHE A 80 -4.84 -4.25 4.73
N ASN A 81 -5.37 -4.22 3.51
CA ASN A 81 -5.02 -5.20 2.48
C ASN A 81 -3.52 -5.20 2.13
N ALA A 82 -2.83 -4.05 2.19
CA ALA A 82 -1.38 -3.97 1.98
C ALA A 82 -0.62 -4.85 3.00
N PHE A 83 -1.00 -4.79 4.26
CA PHE A 83 -0.41 -5.59 5.34
C PHE A 83 -0.84 -7.06 5.24
N ASN A 84 -2.13 -7.31 5.05
CA ASN A 84 -2.69 -8.67 5.00
C ASN A 84 -2.18 -9.48 3.80
N SER A 85 -1.82 -8.82 2.70
CA SER A 85 -1.31 -9.46 1.47
C SER A 85 0.21 -9.61 1.43
N CYS A 86 0.94 -8.77 2.19
CA CYS A 86 2.41 -8.80 2.24
C CYS A 86 2.87 -8.98 3.70
N PRO A 87 3.11 -10.21 4.18
CA PRO A 87 3.59 -10.47 5.54
C PRO A 87 4.84 -9.69 5.87
N PHE A 88 4.97 -9.21 7.12
CA PHE A 88 6.11 -8.43 7.59
C PHE A 88 7.44 -9.11 7.28
N ASP A 89 7.52 -10.41 7.50
CA ASP A 89 8.74 -11.19 7.27
C ASP A 89 9.11 -11.33 5.80
N ARG A 90 8.18 -11.09 4.90
CA ARG A 90 8.36 -11.21 3.45
C ARG A 90 8.55 -9.88 2.74
N VAL A 91 8.43 -8.76 3.43
CA VAL A 91 8.67 -7.45 2.83
C VAL A 91 10.07 -7.39 2.25
N LYS A 92 10.21 -6.95 1.02
CA LYS A 92 11.46 -6.72 0.27
C LYS A 92 11.52 -5.32 -0.30
N VAL A 93 10.37 -4.80 -0.71
CA VAL A 93 10.22 -3.46 -1.27
C VAL A 93 9.07 -2.77 -0.56
N VAL A 94 9.26 -1.51 -0.20
CA VAL A 94 8.20 -0.63 0.30
C VAL A 94 7.93 0.44 -0.74
N LEU A 95 6.74 0.41 -1.33
CA LEU A 95 6.26 1.44 -2.26
C LEU A 95 5.20 2.28 -1.56
N LEU A 96 5.51 3.57 -1.33
CA LEU A 96 4.63 4.48 -0.61
C LEU A 96 3.77 5.30 -1.56
N GLY A 97 2.44 5.19 -1.39
CA GLY A 97 1.44 6.11 -1.93
C GLY A 97 1.01 7.15 -0.89
N GLN A 98 0.19 8.11 -1.28
CA GLN A 98 -0.36 9.15 -0.41
C GLN A 98 -1.62 8.65 0.29
N ASP A 99 -2.71 8.52 -0.45
CA ASP A 99 -4.05 8.09 -0.02
C ASP A 99 -4.66 7.16 -1.07
N PRO A 100 -5.77 6.45 -0.76
CA PRO A 100 -6.44 5.59 -1.71
C PRO A 100 -7.04 6.38 -2.88
N TYR A 101 -7.24 5.71 -4.01
CA TYR A 101 -8.09 6.26 -5.07
C TYR A 101 -9.50 6.52 -4.52
N HIS A 102 -10.08 7.66 -4.90
CA HIS A 102 -11.36 8.14 -4.37
C HIS A 102 -12.54 7.96 -5.34
N GLY A 103 -12.32 7.34 -6.50
CA GLY A 103 -13.39 6.97 -7.43
C GLY A 103 -14.07 5.65 -7.03
N PRO A 104 -15.36 5.48 -7.38
CA PRO A 104 -16.10 4.25 -7.09
C PRO A 104 -15.39 3.00 -7.61
N GLY A 105 -15.26 1.98 -6.75
CA GLY A 105 -14.66 0.69 -7.10
C GLY A 105 -13.14 0.68 -7.34
N GLN A 106 -12.44 1.82 -7.23
CA GLN A 106 -11.02 1.90 -7.54
C GLN A 106 -10.12 1.42 -6.39
N ALA A 107 -10.40 1.87 -5.16
CA ALA A 107 -9.55 1.55 -4.03
C ALA A 107 -9.71 0.10 -3.58
N MET A 108 -8.58 -0.59 -3.39
CA MET A 108 -8.54 -1.97 -2.93
C MET A 108 -7.56 -2.21 -1.76
N GLY A 109 -7.15 -1.11 -1.08
CA GLY A 109 -6.23 -1.16 0.06
C GLY A 109 -4.77 -1.42 -0.30
N LEU A 110 -4.42 -1.28 -1.58
CA LEU A 110 -3.06 -1.37 -2.11
C LEU A 110 -2.73 -0.06 -2.85
N SER A 111 -1.62 0.58 -2.53
CA SER A 111 -1.22 1.81 -3.22
C SER A 111 -1.06 1.57 -4.72
N PHE A 112 -1.49 2.52 -5.54
CA PHE A 112 -1.45 2.49 -7.01
C PHE A 112 -2.29 1.40 -7.69
N SER A 113 -2.85 0.43 -6.95
CA SER A 113 -3.58 -0.71 -7.49
C SER A 113 -5.09 -0.44 -7.60
N VAL A 114 -5.68 -0.97 -8.65
CA VAL A 114 -7.15 -1.04 -8.83
C VAL A 114 -7.56 -2.49 -9.15
N PRO A 115 -8.81 -2.90 -8.84
CA PRO A 115 -9.31 -4.22 -9.20
C PRO A 115 -9.26 -4.46 -10.72
N GLU A 116 -9.25 -5.73 -11.13
CA GLU A 116 -9.44 -6.11 -12.54
C GLU A 116 -10.80 -5.61 -13.03
N GLY A 117 -10.87 -5.19 -14.30
CA GLY A 117 -12.06 -4.58 -14.90
C GLY A 117 -12.19 -3.07 -14.67
N ILE A 118 -11.45 -2.50 -13.71
CA ILE A 118 -11.39 -1.05 -13.51
C ILE A 118 -10.33 -0.42 -14.42
N ARG A 119 -10.67 0.73 -15.02
CA ARG A 119 -9.75 1.49 -15.88
C ARG A 119 -8.45 1.78 -15.14
N ILE A 120 -7.32 1.46 -15.76
CA ILE A 120 -5.98 1.70 -15.20
C ILE A 120 -5.76 3.21 -15.00
N PRO A 121 -5.50 3.68 -13.76
CA PRO A 121 -5.20 5.08 -13.49
C PRO A 121 -3.94 5.56 -14.20
N SER A 122 -3.88 6.85 -14.54
CA SER A 122 -2.75 7.44 -15.28
C SER A 122 -1.40 7.26 -14.58
N SER A 123 -1.39 7.34 -13.25
CA SER A 123 -0.17 7.09 -12.47
C SER A 123 0.36 5.66 -12.65
N LEU A 124 -0.52 4.66 -12.56
CA LEU A 124 -0.14 3.27 -12.77
C LEU A 124 0.24 2.98 -14.22
N LEU A 125 -0.47 3.58 -15.19
CA LEU A 125 -0.12 3.45 -16.60
C LEU A 125 1.30 4.02 -16.88
N ASN A 126 1.66 5.14 -16.25
CA ASN A 126 2.99 5.69 -16.35
C ASN A 126 4.05 4.76 -15.72
N MET A 127 3.74 4.13 -14.57
CA MET A 127 4.62 3.12 -13.99
C MET A 127 4.83 1.94 -14.96
N TYR A 128 3.79 1.43 -15.57
CA TYR A 128 3.88 0.34 -16.54
C TYR A 128 4.70 0.70 -17.79
N LYS A 129 4.54 1.93 -18.31
CA LYS A 129 5.34 2.42 -19.43
C LYS A 129 6.84 2.48 -19.09
N GLU A 130 7.16 2.94 -17.88
CA GLU A 130 8.55 2.99 -17.42
C GLU A 130 9.14 1.57 -17.24
N ILE A 131 8.39 0.64 -16.65
CA ILE A 131 8.80 -0.75 -16.50
C ILE A 131 9.01 -1.39 -17.89
N HIS A 132 8.09 -1.14 -18.83
CA HIS A 132 8.24 -1.62 -20.21
C HIS A 132 9.50 -1.08 -20.88
N SER A 133 9.76 0.24 -20.76
CA SER A 133 10.91 0.91 -21.33
C SER A 133 12.24 0.42 -20.73
N ASP A 134 12.24 0.11 -19.43
CA ASP A 134 13.45 -0.27 -18.70
C ASP A 134 13.81 -1.76 -18.88
N VAL A 135 12.80 -2.64 -18.85
CA VAL A 135 13.01 -4.08 -18.77
C VAL A 135 12.36 -4.88 -19.90
N GLY A 136 11.72 -4.21 -20.86
CA GLY A 136 11.12 -4.85 -22.04
C GLY A 136 9.90 -5.73 -21.76
N CYS A 137 9.35 -5.74 -20.52
CA CYS A 137 8.19 -6.55 -20.22
C CYS A 137 6.91 -5.99 -20.86
N ARG A 138 5.92 -6.85 -21.15
CA ARG A 138 4.64 -6.41 -21.69
C ARG A 138 3.91 -5.53 -20.69
N VAL A 139 3.28 -4.46 -21.17
CA VAL A 139 2.37 -3.64 -20.36
C VAL A 139 1.14 -4.48 -20.00
N PRO A 140 0.81 -4.65 -18.71
CA PRO A 140 -0.37 -5.39 -18.30
C PRO A 140 -1.66 -4.73 -18.80
N LEU A 141 -2.68 -5.55 -19.06
CA LEU A 141 -4.02 -5.09 -19.48
C LEU A 141 -4.93 -4.74 -18.28
N HIS A 142 -4.49 -4.98 -17.06
CA HIS A 142 -5.21 -4.70 -15.82
C HIS A 142 -4.36 -3.93 -14.82
N GLY A 143 -5.01 -3.24 -13.87
CA GLY A 143 -4.35 -2.44 -12.84
C GLY A 143 -4.19 -3.15 -11.49
N ASN A 144 -4.41 -4.47 -11.41
CA ASN A 144 -4.31 -5.22 -10.16
C ASN A 144 -2.85 -5.59 -9.86
N LEU A 145 -2.32 -5.07 -8.74
CA LEU A 145 -0.95 -5.30 -8.27
C LEU A 145 -0.85 -6.33 -7.13
N GLU A 146 -1.89 -7.09 -6.81
CA GLU A 146 -1.85 -8.11 -5.74
C GLU A 146 -0.69 -9.08 -5.91
N LYS A 147 -0.36 -9.47 -7.16
CA LYS A 147 0.79 -10.33 -7.44
C LYS A 147 2.12 -9.72 -7.00
N TRP A 148 2.25 -8.40 -6.95
CA TRP A 148 3.43 -7.73 -6.40
C TRP A 148 3.46 -7.87 -4.88
N ALA A 149 2.32 -7.65 -4.21
CA ALA A 149 2.22 -7.81 -2.76
C ALA A 149 2.58 -9.23 -2.33
N TYR A 150 2.10 -10.25 -3.04
CA TYR A 150 2.41 -11.66 -2.75
C TYR A 150 3.91 -12.00 -2.89
N GLN A 151 4.67 -11.21 -3.64
CA GLN A 151 6.10 -11.36 -3.85
C GLN A 151 6.95 -10.56 -2.86
N GLY A 152 6.33 -9.78 -1.98
CA GLY A 152 7.02 -9.02 -0.94
C GLY A 152 7.13 -7.52 -1.23
N VAL A 153 6.27 -6.98 -2.12
CA VAL A 153 6.12 -5.53 -2.28
C VAL A 153 5.02 -5.02 -1.36
N LEU A 154 5.38 -4.28 -0.33
CA LEU A 154 4.41 -3.59 0.53
C LEU A 154 3.90 -2.34 -0.20
N LEU A 155 2.70 -2.44 -0.76
CA LEU A 155 2.02 -1.36 -1.49
C LEU A 155 1.22 -0.51 -0.48
N LEU A 156 1.89 0.37 0.26
CA LEU A 156 1.34 1.07 1.41
C LEU A 156 1.01 2.53 1.06
N ASN A 157 -0.21 2.98 1.37
CA ASN A 157 -0.53 4.40 1.44
C ASN A 157 -0.21 4.97 2.83
N THR A 158 0.13 6.25 2.91
CA THR A 158 0.35 6.93 4.20
C THR A 158 -0.96 7.18 4.94
N VAL A 159 -2.07 7.32 4.21
CA VAL A 159 -3.44 7.42 4.69
C VAL A 159 -4.23 6.25 4.11
N LEU A 160 -4.95 5.47 4.93
CA LEU A 160 -5.55 4.21 4.48
C LEU A 160 -7.03 4.30 4.10
N THR A 161 -7.68 5.43 4.35
CA THR A 161 -9.08 5.66 3.95
C THR A 161 -9.25 7.04 3.32
N VAL A 162 -10.32 7.21 2.53
CA VAL A 162 -10.65 8.46 1.84
C VAL A 162 -12.16 8.54 1.59
N ARG A 163 -12.75 9.74 1.53
CA ARG A 163 -14.12 9.95 1.06
C ARG A 163 -14.20 9.89 -0.46
N GLU A 164 -15.32 9.41 -0.96
CA GLU A 164 -15.62 9.46 -2.39
C GLU A 164 -15.43 10.87 -2.96
N GLN A 165 -14.75 10.95 -4.11
CA GLN A 165 -14.45 12.19 -4.86
C GLN A 165 -13.69 13.27 -4.08
N GLN A 166 -13.15 12.98 -2.89
CA GLN A 166 -12.45 13.94 -2.04
C GLN A 166 -11.05 13.45 -1.70
N ALA A 167 -10.12 13.59 -2.64
CA ALA A 167 -8.71 13.23 -2.41
C ALA A 167 -8.18 13.86 -1.11
N ASN A 168 -7.38 13.10 -0.38
CA ASN A 168 -6.71 13.53 0.85
C ASN A 168 -7.67 13.93 2.02
N SER A 169 -8.95 13.61 1.94
CA SER A 169 -9.97 14.01 2.92
C SER A 169 -9.74 13.43 4.33
N HIS A 170 -9.03 12.33 4.46
CA HIS A 170 -8.71 11.69 5.75
C HIS A 170 -7.25 11.93 6.20
N ALA A 171 -6.52 12.83 5.54
CA ALA A 171 -5.17 13.20 5.98
C ALA A 171 -5.19 13.87 7.36
N LYS A 172 -4.15 13.64 8.15
CA LYS A 172 -3.98 14.20 9.51
C LYS A 172 -5.10 13.80 10.49
N LYS A 173 -5.74 12.65 10.24
CA LYS A 173 -6.79 12.09 11.12
C LYS A 173 -6.32 10.92 11.97
N GLY A 174 -5.02 10.54 11.88
CA GLY A 174 -4.42 9.48 12.70
C GLY A 174 -3.83 8.32 11.90
N TRP A 175 -4.03 8.26 10.57
CA TRP A 175 -3.43 7.22 9.74
C TRP A 175 -1.91 7.33 9.67
N GLU A 176 -1.37 8.56 9.56
CA GLU A 176 0.06 8.78 9.38
C GLU A 176 0.90 8.27 10.55
N PRO A 177 0.56 8.49 11.83
CA PRO A 177 1.26 7.88 12.95
C PRO A 177 1.31 6.36 12.87
N PHE A 178 0.21 5.70 12.48
CA PHE A 178 0.12 4.25 12.34
C PHE A 178 1.02 3.71 11.22
N THR A 179 0.93 4.29 10.03
CA THR A 179 1.76 3.90 8.89
C THR A 179 3.24 4.25 9.10
N ASP A 180 3.54 5.34 9.82
CA ASP A 180 4.89 5.69 10.26
C ASP A 180 5.46 4.65 11.22
N ALA A 181 4.64 4.10 12.12
CA ALA A 181 5.06 3.00 13.00
C ALA A 181 5.44 1.74 12.20
N ALA A 182 4.65 1.39 11.18
CA ALA A 182 4.98 0.28 10.30
C ALA A 182 6.31 0.50 9.55
N ILE A 183 6.54 1.71 9.00
CA ILE A 183 7.79 2.07 8.33
C ILE A 183 8.97 1.98 9.30
N ARG A 184 8.83 2.51 10.52
CA ARG A 184 9.88 2.41 11.56
C ARG A 184 10.17 0.97 11.96
N ALA A 185 9.15 0.12 12.07
CA ALA A 185 9.33 -1.29 12.40
C ALA A 185 10.13 -2.02 11.33
N ILE A 186 9.82 -1.77 10.03
CA ILE A 186 10.62 -2.29 8.92
C ILE A 186 12.06 -1.78 9.03
N SER A 187 12.24 -0.48 9.24
CA SER A 187 13.56 0.15 9.32
C SER A 187 14.40 -0.29 10.53
N LYS A 188 13.80 -0.89 11.56
CA LYS A 188 14.53 -1.37 12.75
C LYS A 188 14.94 -2.84 12.68
N ARG A 189 14.22 -3.66 11.96
CA ARG A 189 14.34 -5.12 12.08
C ARG A 189 15.18 -5.81 11.02
N LYS A 190 15.50 -5.15 9.90
CA LYS A 190 16.17 -5.87 8.79
C LYS A 190 17.06 -4.94 7.96
N THR A 191 18.04 -5.54 7.28
CA THR A 191 18.90 -4.92 6.28
C THR A 191 18.49 -5.35 4.87
N GLY A 192 18.79 -4.55 3.85
CA GLY A 192 18.64 -4.95 2.46
C GLY A 192 17.26 -4.71 1.82
N PHE A 193 16.42 -3.85 2.42
CA PHE A 193 15.17 -3.43 1.80
C PHE A 193 15.35 -2.28 0.82
N VAL A 194 14.39 -2.20 -0.08
CA VAL A 194 14.28 -1.10 -1.03
C VAL A 194 13.06 -0.24 -0.67
N PHE A 195 13.28 1.06 -0.49
CA PHE A 195 12.22 2.04 -0.34
C PHE A 195 12.06 2.87 -1.61
N LEU A 196 10.84 2.89 -2.14
CA LEU A 196 10.47 3.69 -3.30
C LEU A 196 9.58 4.85 -2.85
N LEU A 197 10.18 6.04 -2.81
CA LEU A 197 9.56 7.26 -2.30
C LEU A 197 9.24 8.21 -3.46
N TRP A 198 8.01 8.11 -3.98
CA TRP A 198 7.57 8.90 -5.13
C TRP A 198 6.66 10.05 -4.73
N GLY A 199 7.08 11.26 -5.07
CA GLY A 199 6.40 12.50 -4.68
C GLY A 199 6.77 12.99 -3.28
N ASN A 200 6.29 14.17 -2.94
CA ASN A 200 6.72 14.86 -1.70
C ASN A 200 6.26 14.14 -0.44
N CYS A 201 4.99 13.69 -0.38
CA CYS A 201 4.45 12.99 0.79
C CYS A 201 5.25 11.73 1.14
N ALA A 202 5.62 10.93 0.11
CA ALA A 202 6.45 9.75 0.34
C ALA A 202 7.89 10.12 0.73
N ARG A 203 8.46 11.17 0.11
CA ARG A 203 9.84 11.65 0.41
C ARG A 203 10.00 12.15 1.85
N GLU A 204 8.98 12.74 2.45
CA GLU A 204 9.00 13.18 3.85
C GLU A 204 9.20 12.01 4.81
N LYS A 205 8.83 10.79 4.42
CA LYS A 205 9.00 9.58 5.23
C LYS A 205 10.46 9.12 5.34
N ILE A 206 11.39 9.69 4.58
CA ILE A 206 12.83 9.37 4.67
C ILE A 206 13.39 9.56 6.08
N ARG A 207 12.83 10.50 6.86
CA ARG A 207 13.21 10.73 8.25
C ARG A 207 12.99 9.52 9.18
N LEU A 208 12.18 8.54 8.72
CA LEU A 208 11.86 7.32 9.46
C LEU A 208 12.76 6.15 9.08
N ILE A 209 13.62 6.33 8.07
CA ILE A 209 14.41 5.29 7.43
C ILE A 209 15.88 5.63 7.64
N ASN A 210 16.68 4.66 8.08
CA ASN A 210 18.13 4.85 8.13
C ASN A 210 18.72 4.71 6.70
N PRO A 211 19.13 5.80 6.02
CA PRO A 211 19.56 5.73 4.62
C PRO A 211 20.86 4.97 4.41
N ASN A 212 21.62 4.69 5.45
CA ASN A 212 22.88 3.94 5.39
C ASN A 212 22.66 2.43 5.36
N GLU A 213 21.48 1.97 5.76
CA GLU A 213 21.14 0.55 5.84
C GLU A 213 20.23 0.08 4.69
N TYR A 214 19.64 1.03 3.92
CA TYR A 214 18.62 0.73 2.92
C TYR A 214 18.87 1.43 1.59
N HIS A 215 18.46 0.77 0.52
CA HIS A 215 18.40 1.42 -0.78
C HIS A 215 17.14 2.28 -0.87
N VAL A 216 17.30 3.61 -0.82
CA VAL A 216 16.20 4.56 -0.91
C VAL A 216 16.21 5.26 -2.27
N PHE A 217 15.22 4.98 -3.09
CA PHE A 217 15.04 5.62 -4.39
C PHE A 217 13.94 6.68 -4.33
N LYS A 218 14.30 7.91 -4.70
CA LYS A 218 13.40 9.07 -4.72
C LYS A 218 13.12 9.45 -6.17
N ALA A 219 11.84 9.64 -6.53
CA ALA A 219 11.45 10.13 -7.83
C ALA A 219 10.27 11.10 -7.74
N ALA A 220 9.93 11.77 -8.85
CA ALA A 220 8.68 12.51 -8.95
C ALA A 220 7.49 11.54 -8.85
N HIS A 221 6.32 12.04 -8.41
CA HIS A 221 5.12 11.22 -8.40
C HIS A 221 4.74 10.83 -9.85
N PRO A 222 4.33 9.58 -10.12
CA PRO A 222 4.02 9.11 -11.48
C PRO A 222 2.72 9.70 -12.08
N SER A 223 2.01 10.58 -11.37
CA SER A 223 0.83 11.27 -11.92
C SER A 223 1.18 12.13 -13.13
N GLY A 224 0.23 12.32 -14.06
CA GLY A 224 0.39 13.15 -15.26
C GLY A 224 0.84 14.59 -14.99
N LEU A 225 0.50 15.15 -13.82
CA LEU A 225 0.90 16.49 -13.40
C LEU A 225 2.40 16.62 -13.07
N SER A 226 3.07 15.51 -12.73
CA SER A 226 4.46 15.50 -12.25
C SER A 226 5.41 14.71 -13.15
N ALA A 227 4.91 13.81 -13.98
CA ALA A 227 5.70 12.89 -14.80
C ALA A 227 6.55 13.60 -15.89
N HIS A 228 6.20 14.83 -16.28
CA HIS A 228 6.95 15.62 -17.28
C HIS A 228 8.15 16.39 -16.72
N LYS A 229 8.32 16.45 -15.39
CA LYS A 229 9.48 17.11 -14.78
C LYS A 229 10.73 16.23 -14.92
N LYS A 230 11.88 16.83 -15.28
CA LYS A 230 13.21 16.27 -15.66
C LYS A 230 13.81 15.13 -14.78
N GLN A 231 13.04 14.42 -13.95
CA GLN A 231 13.50 13.38 -13.03
C GLN A 231 13.27 11.94 -13.55
N LYS A 232 13.07 11.74 -14.86
CA LYS A 232 12.89 10.41 -15.47
C LYS A 232 14.01 9.44 -15.08
N LYS A 233 15.27 9.86 -15.12
CA LYS A 233 16.44 9.00 -14.89
C LYS A 233 16.47 8.33 -13.50
N GLN A 234 15.92 8.95 -12.47
CA GLN A 234 15.85 8.36 -11.11
C GLN A 234 14.71 7.33 -10.94
N MET A 235 13.65 7.44 -11.74
CA MET A 235 12.56 6.47 -11.75
C MET A 235 12.99 5.15 -12.42
N TYR A 236 13.83 5.21 -13.47
CA TYR A 236 14.42 4.05 -14.14
C TYR A 236 15.23 3.17 -13.18
N ILE A 237 16.12 3.77 -12.38
CA ILE A 237 16.97 3.03 -11.43
C ILE A 237 16.11 2.35 -10.35
N ALA A 238 15.04 3.01 -9.89
CA ALA A 238 14.12 2.45 -8.90
C ALA A 238 13.36 1.23 -9.46
N MET A 239 12.94 1.28 -10.73
CA MET A 239 12.22 0.19 -11.40
C MET A 239 13.12 -1.01 -11.74
N PHE A 240 14.38 -0.77 -12.10
CA PHE A 240 15.36 -1.83 -12.34
C PHE A 240 15.55 -2.71 -11.09
N ASN A 241 15.59 -2.10 -9.90
CA ASN A 241 15.70 -2.85 -8.65
C ASN A 241 14.41 -3.61 -8.28
N ILE A 242 13.22 -3.12 -8.66
CA ILE A 242 11.98 -3.90 -8.55
C ILE A 242 12.06 -5.16 -9.43
N LYS A 243 12.61 -5.08 -10.64
CA LYS A 243 12.82 -6.25 -11.51
C LYS A 243 13.64 -7.34 -10.83
N LEU A 244 14.80 -6.99 -10.28
CA LEU A 244 15.67 -7.95 -9.60
C LEU A 244 14.99 -8.67 -8.44
N ILE A 245 14.01 -8.00 -7.80
CA ILE A 245 13.30 -8.49 -6.62
C ILE A 245 12.03 -9.24 -7.00
N ILE A 246 11.27 -8.73 -7.99
CA ILE A 246 9.95 -9.28 -8.35
C ILE A 246 10.05 -10.31 -9.48
N PHE A 247 11.00 -10.15 -10.40
CA PHE A 247 11.14 -10.99 -11.59
C PHE A 247 12.53 -11.61 -11.72
N PRO A 248 13.04 -12.35 -10.72
CA PRO A 248 14.39 -12.95 -10.80
C PRO A 248 14.56 -13.98 -11.93
N SER A 249 13.46 -14.42 -12.56
CA SER A 249 13.45 -15.38 -13.66
C SER A 249 13.49 -14.74 -15.07
N MET A 250 13.57 -13.40 -15.16
CA MET A 250 13.67 -12.67 -16.43
C MET A 250 15.08 -12.13 -16.72
N LEU A 251 16.09 -12.59 -15.96
CA LEU A 251 17.51 -12.41 -16.23
C LEU A 251 18.05 -13.71 -16.91
#